data_cefcfa0513b5f677c3f5232c81a404b6
#
_entry.id   cefcfa0513b5f677c3f5232c81a404b6
#
_cell.length_a   1.000
_cell.length_b   1.000
_cell.length_c   1.000
_cell.angle_alpha   90.00
_cell.angle_beta   90.00
_cell.angle_gamma   90.00
#
_symmetry.space_group_name_H-M   'P 1'
#
loop_
_entity.id
_entity.type
_entity.pdbx_description
1 polymer ?
#
loop_
_entity_poly.entity_id
_entity_poly.type
_entity_poly.pdbx_seq_one_letter_code
_entity_poly.pdbx_strand_id
1 'polypeptide(L)'
;VMEDFFGEGCYDKAKAYTPINENKAKLAAYCVNDKNFHDSATLCNWMWPMTQSPSKERAYHGDLDLQADFMTAVTGETYTQAGLQEAGERITQMLRAMTAISFQKNCGSANLRQEHDAICDWVFDKEPDFKAFEEGTTKLDRADMEKAKDLFYDIFGWDKTTGVPTRETLEKFDLGDMADDLEARGIYDQTPAEETAAQ
;
A
#
# COMPACT_ATOMS: atom_id res chain seq x y z
N VAL A 1 -10.33 -9.45 -15.85
CA VAL A 1 -10.81 -8.20 -15.20
C VAL A 1 -9.66 -7.48 -14.52
N MET A 2 -9.03 -8.07 -13.46
CA MET A 2 -7.96 -7.37 -12.74
C MET A 2 -6.74 -7.08 -13.62
N GLU A 3 -6.32 -8.04 -14.46
CA GLU A 3 -5.22 -7.85 -15.39
C GLU A 3 -5.52 -6.81 -16.48
N ASP A 4 -6.79 -6.58 -16.80
CA ASP A 4 -7.19 -5.54 -17.77
C ASP A 4 -6.98 -4.12 -17.20
N PHE A 5 -7.07 -3.97 -15.88
CA PHE A 5 -6.84 -2.68 -15.19
C PHE A 5 -5.38 -2.48 -14.77
N PHE A 6 -4.72 -3.51 -14.27
CA PHE A 6 -3.42 -3.40 -13.60
C PHE A 6 -2.28 -4.10 -14.33
N GLY A 7 -2.57 -4.81 -15.41
CA GLY A 7 -1.59 -5.53 -16.22
C GLY A 7 -1.41 -7.00 -15.80
N GLU A 8 -0.75 -7.76 -16.68
CA GLU A 8 -0.52 -9.19 -16.48
C GLU A 8 0.27 -9.46 -15.19
N GLY A 9 -0.14 -10.51 -14.47
CA GLY A 9 0.50 -10.93 -13.23
C GLY A 9 0.29 -10.00 -12.04
N CYS A 10 -0.72 -9.10 -12.08
CA CYS A 10 -1.02 -8.19 -10.98
C CYS A 10 -1.55 -8.88 -9.71
N TYR A 11 -1.95 -10.14 -9.81
CA TYR A 11 -2.40 -10.97 -8.67
C TYR A 11 -1.98 -12.42 -8.84
N ASP A 12 -1.98 -13.18 -7.74
CA ASP A 12 -1.73 -14.61 -7.79
C ASP A 12 -2.94 -15.36 -8.34
N LYS A 13 -2.70 -16.19 -9.33
CA LYS A 13 -3.74 -17.08 -9.86
C LYS A 13 -3.94 -18.24 -8.89
N ALA A 14 -5.17 -18.74 -8.79
CA ALA A 14 -5.45 -19.95 -8.03
C ALA A 14 -4.44 -21.06 -8.41
N LYS A 15 -3.83 -21.69 -7.42
CA LYS A 15 -2.85 -22.78 -7.55
C LYS A 15 -1.46 -22.40 -8.08
N ALA A 16 -1.19 -21.11 -8.28
CA ALA A 16 0.13 -20.68 -8.75
C ALA A 16 0.51 -19.33 -8.13
N TYR A 17 1.65 -19.31 -7.44
CA TYR A 17 2.27 -18.06 -7.01
C TYR A 17 2.86 -17.35 -8.24
N THR A 18 2.48 -16.12 -8.41
CA THR A 18 3.11 -15.24 -9.39
C THR A 18 4.16 -14.40 -8.65
N PRO A 19 5.45 -14.46 -9.03
CA PRO A 19 6.49 -13.67 -8.37
C PRO A 19 6.12 -12.18 -8.29
N ILE A 20 6.63 -11.50 -7.28
CA ILE A 20 6.42 -10.07 -7.11
C ILE A 20 6.89 -9.29 -8.33
N ASN A 21 6.05 -8.37 -8.78
CA ASN A 21 6.28 -7.52 -9.95
C ASN A 21 5.62 -6.15 -9.75
N GLU A 22 5.91 -5.22 -10.65
CA GLU A 22 5.36 -3.86 -10.59
C GLU A 22 3.83 -3.82 -10.64
N ASN A 23 3.19 -4.71 -11.38
CA ASN A 23 1.74 -4.73 -11.51
C ASN A 23 1.06 -5.17 -10.20
N LYS A 24 1.67 -6.09 -9.45
CA LYS A 24 1.22 -6.42 -8.08
C LYS A 24 1.35 -5.23 -7.14
N ALA A 25 2.47 -4.51 -7.22
CA ALA A 25 2.67 -3.32 -6.40
C ALA A 25 1.65 -2.21 -6.75
N LYS A 26 1.36 -2.00 -8.03
CA LYS A 26 0.33 -1.04 -8.49
C LYS A 26 -1.06 -1.42 -7.98
N LEU A 27 -1.43 -2.69 -8.07
CA LEU A 27 -2.70 -3.17 -7.53
C LEU A 27 -2.77 -2.96 -6.01
N ALA A 28 -1.72 -3.29 -5.28
CA ALA A 28 -1.66 -3.10 -3.84
C ALA A 28 -1.79 -1.61 -3.45
N ALA A 29 -1.07 -0.72 -4.14
CA ALA A 29 -1.15 0.72 -3.93
C ALA A 29 -2.56 1.27 -4.21
N TYR A 30 -3.17 0.86 -5.32
CA TYR A 30 -4.55 1.20 -5.63
C TYR A 30 -5.50 0.79 -4.51
N CYS A 31 -5.41 -0.45 -4.03
CA CYS A 31 -6.27 -0.95 -2.96
C CYS A 31 -6.08 -0.19 -1.65
N VAL A 32 -4.86 0.22 -1.32
CA VAL A 32 -4.58 1.02 -0.12
C VAL A 32 -5.22 2.41 -0.22
N ASN A 33 -5.04 3.08 -1.35
CA ASN A 33 -5.61 4.41 -1.57
C ASN A 33 -7.13 4.39 -1.59
N ASP A 34 -7.72 3.42 -2.32
CA ASP A 34 -9.16 3.21 -2.38
C ASP A 34 -9.75 2.94 -0.98
N LYS A 35 -9.09 2.08 -0.20
CA LYS A 35 -9.50 1.78 1.18
C LYS A 35 -9.44 3.02 2.08
N ASN A 36 -8.38 3.79 2.03
CA ASN A 36 -8.23 5.00 2.84
C ASN A 36 -9.25 6.07 2.44
N PHE A 37 -9.56 6.19 1.15
CA PHE A 37 -10.65 7.04 0.69
C PHE A 37 -12.00 6.54 1.20
N HIS A 38 -12.32 5.25 1.08
CA HIS A 38 -13.57 4.65 1.55
C HIS A 38 -13.79 4.91 3.05
N ASP A 39 -12.77 4.67 3.86
CA ASP A 39 -12.85 4.89 5.31
C ASP A 39 -13.14 6.37 5.64
N SER A 40 -12.53 7.28 4.90
CA SER A 40 -12.74 8.73 5.08
C SER A 40 -14.10 9.20 4.58
N ALA A 41 -14.62 8.61 3.51
CA ALA A 41 -15.94 8.89 2.95
C ALA A 41 -17.06 8.08 3.61
N THR A 42 -16.75 7.26 4.62
CA THR A 42 -17.69 6.36 5.31
C THR A 42 -18.36 5.32 4.38
N LEU A 43 -17.66 4.91 3.33
CA LEU A 43 -18.13 3.89 2.38
C LEU A 43 -17.72 2.49 2.84
N CYS A 44 -18.61 1.52 2.62
CA CYS A 44 -18.33 0.13 2.99
C CYS A 44 -17.61 -0.61 1.84
N ASN A 45 -16.37 -1.05 2.05
CA ASN A 45 -15.61 -1.80 1.06
C ASN A 45 -16.29 -3.07 0.53
N TRP A 46 -17.17 -3.69 1.31
CA TRP A 46 -17.92 -4.86 0.88
C TRP A 46 -19.06 -4.52 -0.07
N MET A 47 -19.58 -3.32 0.03
CA MET A 47 -20.72 -2.86 -0.78
C MET A 47 -20.28 -2.17 -2.06
N TRP A 48 -19.00 -1.75 -2.13
CA TRP A 48 -18.47 -0.95 -3.24
C TRP A 48 -17.25 -1.59 -3.92
N PRO A 49 -17.32 -2.83 -4.45
CA PRO A 49 -16.25 -3.42 -5.24
C PRO A 49 -16.26 -2.83 -6.67
N MET A 50 -15.60 -1.69 -6.84
CA MET A 50 -15.65 -0.93 -8.11
C MET A 50 -14.98 -1.63 -9.28
N THR A 51 -14.02 -2.51 -9.02
CA THR A 51 -13.25 -3.18 -10.09
C THR A 51 -13.96 -4.35 -10.74
N GLN A 52 -14.97 -4.92 -10.11
CA GLN A 52 -15.65 -6.12 -10.56
C GLN A 52 -17.18 -5.98 -10.54
N SER A 53 -17.84 -6.66 -11.46
CA SER A 53 -19.29 -6.74 -11.56
C SER A 53 -19.72 -8.18 -11.89
N PRO A 54 -20.86 -8.66 -11.40
CA PRO A 54 -21.41 -9.96 -11.83
C PRO A 54 -21.98 -9.94 -13.26
N SER A 55 -22.04 -8.78 -13.93
CA SER A 55 -22.63 -8.64 -15.26
C SER A 55 -21.73 -9.19 -16.36
N LYS A 56 -22.21 -10.20 -17.07
CA LYS A 56 -21.56 -10.73 -18.27
C LYS A 56 -21.53 -9.72 -19.42
N GLU A 57 -22.54 -8.87 -19.53
CA GLU A 57 -22.64 -7.83 -20.56
C GLU A 57 -21.55 -6.80 -20.43
N ARG A 58 -21.03 -6.59 -19.23
CA ARG A 58 -19.89 -5.72 -18.93
C ARG A 58 -18.55 -6.47 -18.89
N ALA A 59 -18.51 -7.70 -19.39
CA ALA A 59 -17.33 -8.56 -19.30
C ALA A 59 -16.76 -8.66 -17.86
N TYR A 60 -17.67 -8.64 -16.88
CA TYR A 60 -17.37 -8.64 -15.45
C TYR A 60 -16.60 -7.42 -14.92
N HIS A 61 -16.42 -6.37 -15.72
CA HIS A 61 -15.80 -5.13 -15.27
C HIS A 61 -16.77 -4.33 -14.39
N GLY A 62 -16.27 -3.82 -13.30
CA GLY A 62 -16.94 -2.83 -12.48
C GLY A 62 -16.97 -1.47 -13.16
N ASP A 63 -17.44 -0.48 -12.42
CA ASP A 63 -17.51 0.90 -12.83
C ASP A 63 -16.61 1.74 -11.90
N LEU A 64 -15.43 2.07 -12.38
CA LEU A 64 -14.46 2.80 -11.57
C LEU A 64 -14.87 4.26 -11.34
N ASP A 65 -15.73 4.81 -12.19
CA ASP A 65 -16.20 6.19 -12.06
C ASP A 65 -17.39 6.33 -11.08
N LEU A 66 -18.05 5.22 -10.74
CA LEU A 66 -19.27 5.25 -9.91
C LEU A 66 -19.08 5.96 -8.56
N GLN A 67 -17.92 5.81 -7.91
CA GLN A 67 -17.63 6.50 -6.67
C GLN A 67 -17.55 8.02 -6.86
N ALA A 68 -16.87 8.45 -7.92
CA ALA A 68 -16.73 9.88 -8.26
C ALA A 68 -18.08 10.49 -8.62
N ASP A 69 -18.90 9.78 -9.38
CA ASP A 69 -20.26 10.21 -9.72
C ASP A 69 -21.13 10.34 -8.48
N PHE A 70 -21.03 9.35 -7.58
CA PHE A 70 -21.78 9.38 -6.31
C PHE A 70 -21.34 10.56 -5.43
N MET A 71 -20.04 10.76 -5.26
CA MET A 71 -19.50 11.90 -4.49
C MET A 71 -19.93 13.24 -5.11
N THR A 72 -19.87 13.36 -6.43
CA THR A 72 -20.34 14.53 -7.18
C THR A 72 -21.82 14.79 -6.92
N ALA A 73 -22.66 13.75 -6.98
CA ALA A 73 -24.10 13.88 -6.78
C ALA A 73 -24.46 14.29 -5.34
N VAL A 74 -23.71 13.82 -4.34
CA VAL A 74 -23.99 14.10 -2.93
C VAL A 74 -23.49 15.48 -2.50
N THR A 75 -22.31 15.89 -2.98
CA THR A 75 -21.65 17.13 -2.52
C THR A 75 -21.95 18.33 -3.39
N GLY A 76 -22.26 18.10 -4.67
CA GLY A 76 -22.39 19.15 -5.70
C GLY A 76 -21.04 19.63 -6.27
N GLU A 77 -19.93 19.09 -5.77
CA GLU A 77 -18.57 19.34 -6.28
C GLU A 77 -18.19 18.26 -7.32
N THR A 78 -17.40 18.63 -8.32
CA THR A 78 -16.99 17.67 -9.36
C THR A 78 -15.82 16.81 -8.86
N TYR A 79 -16.04 15.51 -8.81
CA TYR A 79 -15.01 14.52 -8.51
C TYR A 79 -14.71 13.66 -9.73
N THR A 80 -13.48 13.17 -9.79
CA THR A 80 -13.06 12.16 -10.79
C THR A 80 -12.45 10.98 -10.05
N GLN A 81 -12.44 9.81 -10.67
CA GLN A 81 -11.82 8.61 -10.08
C GLN A 81 -10.33 8.86 -9.75
N ALA A 82 -9.58 9.54 -10.64
CA ALA A 82 -8.20 9.93 -10.39
C ALA A 82 -8.06 10.86 -9.17
N GLY A 83 -8.95 11.85 -9.01
CA GLY A 83 -8.96 12.74 -7.87
C GLY A 83 -9.26 12.02 -6.54
N LEU A 84 -10.12 11.00 -6.56
CA LEU A 84 -10.39 10.18 -5.38
C LEU A 84 -9.18 9.29 -5.01
N GLN A 85 -8.46 8.77 -6.00
CA GLN A 85 -7.21 8.03 -5.76
C GLN A 85 -6.12 8.96 -5.20
N GLU A 86 -6.00 10.18 -5.70
CA GLU A 86 -5.07 11.19 -5.17
C GLU A 86 -5.43 11.58 -3.72
N ALA A 87 -6.70 11.77 -3.42
CA ALA A 87 -7.16 12.00 -2.05
C ALA A 87 -6.83 10.83 -1.12
N GLY A 88 -7.05 9.60 -1.59
CA GLY A 88 -6.66 8.38 -0.87
C GLY A 88 -5.15 8.30 -0.64
N GLU A 89 -4.34 8.66 -1.65
CA GLU A 89 -2.88 8.70 -1.52
C GLU A 89 -2.44 9.76 -0.51
N ARG A 90 -3.02 10.96 -0.55
CA ARG A 90 -2.75 12.00 0.46
C ARG A 90 -3.01 11.50 1.88
N ILE A 91 -4.13 10.79 2.09
CA ILE A 91 -4.45 10.18 3.39
C ILE A 91 -3.41 9.11 3.75
N THR A 92 -2.99 8.29 2.79
CA THR A 92 -1.94 7.27 2.99
C THR A 92 -0.63 7.91 3.44
N GLN A 93 -0.21 9.01 2.83
CA GLN A 93 1.01 9.74 3.20
C GLN A 93 0.91 10.30 4.63
N MET A 94 -0.22 10.91 4.97
CA MET A 94 -0.45 11.44 6.31
C MET A 94 -0.40 10.33 7.36
N LEU A 95 -1.11 9.21 7.15
CA LEU A 95 -1.11 8.07 8.06
C LEU A 95 0.28 7.46 8.22
N ARG A 96 1.06 7.39 7.13
CA ARG A 96 2.42 6.87 7.17
C ARG A 96 3.35 7.77 7.99
N ALA A 97 3.28 9.08 7.83
CA ALA A 97 4.05 10.03 8.63
C ALA A 97 3.67 9.95 10.12
N MET A 98 2.38 9.88 10.44
CA MET A 98 1.91 9.68 11.82
C MET A 98 2.41 8.35 12.42
N THR A 99 2.48 7.30 11.61
CA THR A 99 3.02 6.00 12.03
C THR A 99 4.50 6.13 12.38
N ALA A 100 5.31 6.83 11.56
CA ALA A 100 6.72 7.08 11.84
C ALA A 100 6.93 7.82 13.18
N ILE A 101 6.14 8.86 13.43
CA ILE A 101 6.16 9.62 14.70
C ILE A 101 5.81 8.70 15.89
N SER A 102 4.78 7.87 15.73
CA SER A 102 4.34 6.96 16.78
C SER A 102 5.39 5.90 17.10
N PHE A 103 6.02 5.31 16.08
CA PHE A 103 7.08 4.31 16.27
C PHE A 103 8.33 4.93 16.90
N GLN A 104 8.76 6.10 16.46
CA GLN A 104 9.86 6.80 17.11
C GLN A 104 9.59 7.05 18.60
N LYS A 105 8.38 7.52 18.92
CA LYS A 105 7.99 7.82 20.31
C LYS A 105 7.92 6.57 21.18
N ASN A 106 7.40 5.47 20.67
CA ASN A 106 7.07 4.29 21.47
C ASN A 106 8.14 3.19 21.40
N CYS A 107 8.89 3.11 20.30
CA CYS A 107 9.89 2.07 20.05
C CYS A 107 11.31 2.62 19.98
N GLY A 108 11.48 3.95 19.98
CA GLY A 108 12.80 4.61 19.89
C GLY A 108 13.40 4.61 18.47
N SER A 109 12.65 4.12 17.47
CA SER A 109 13.06 4.05 16.07
C SER A 109 11.91 4.41 15.16
N ALA A 110 12.18 5.16 14.09
CA ALA A 110 11.22 5.39 13.00
C ALA A 110 11.56 4.55 11.75
N ASN A 111 12.40 3.52 11.86
CA ASN A 111 12.66 2.61 10.76
C ASN A 111 11.45 1.69 10.56
N LEU A 112 10.45 2.19 9.82
CA LEU A 112 9.21 1.47 9.58
C LEU A 112 9.43 0.21 8.74
N ARG A 113 10.43 0.20 7.85
CA ARG A 113 10.74 -0.99 7.05
C ARG A 113 11.08 -2.20 7.92
N GLN A 114 11.82 -2.00 8.98
CA GLN A 114 12.25 -3.07 9.89
C GLN A 114 11.25 -3.33 11.02
N GLU A 115 10.70 -2.26 11.61
CA GLU A 115 9.91 -2.34 12.83
C GLU A 115 8.41 -2.55 12.58
N HIS A 116 7.89 -2.02 11.47
CA HIS A 116 6.46 -2.04 11.17
C HIS A 116 6.12 -2.97 10.01
N ASP A 117 6.86 -2.89 8.91
CA ASP A 117 6.56 -3.62 7.67
C ASP A 117 7.20 -5.02 7.64
N ALA A 118 7.53 -5.53 8.81
CA ALA A 118 8.05 -6.88 8.98
C ALA A 118 6.91 -7.92 8.89
N ILE A 119 7.14 -8.94 8.08
CA ILE A 119 6.25 -10.11 8.01
C ILE A 119 6.78 -11.15 9.01
N CYS A 120 5.89 -11.73 9.80
CA CYS A 120 6.29 -12.69 10.81
C CYS A 120 6.97 -13.94 10.19
N ASP A 121 7.97 -14.44 10.86
CA ASP A 121 8.77 -15.61 10.44
C ASP A 121 7.93 -16.87 10.19
N TRP A 122 6.82 -16.97 10.89
CA TRP A 122 5.88 -18.10 10.75
C TRP A 122 5.48 -18.32 9.29
N VAL A 123 5.25 -17.26 8.53
CA VAL A 123 4.82 -17.35 7.13
C VAL A 123 5.88 -18.00 6.24
N PHE A 124 7.16 -17.84 6.59
CA PHE A 124 8.28 -18.30 5.76
C PHE A 124 8.89 -19.61 6.25
N ASP A 125 9.11 -19.74 7.56
CA ASP A 125 10.06 -20.72 8.09
C ASP A 125 9.42 -21.74 9.02
N LYS A 126 8.40 -21.37 9.81
CA LYS A 126 7.87 -22.24 10.88
C LYS A 126 6.84 -23.25 10.40
N GLU A 127 6.30 -23.04 9.21
CA GLU A 127 5.39 -23.97 8.56
C GLU A 127 6.00 -24.44 7.23
N PRO A 128 6.97 -25.37 7.26
CA PRO A 128 7.71 -25.78 6.06
C PRO A 128 6.82 -26.34 4.95
N ASP A 129 5.65 -26.87 5.32
CA ASP A 129 4.66 -27.40 4.39
C ASP A 129 3.55 -26.38 4.05
N PHE A 130 3.59 -25.18 4.67
CA PHE A 130 2.64 -24.13 4.35
C PHE A 130 2.80 -23.70 2.90
N LYS A 131 1.71 -23.65 2.24
CA LYS A 131 1.62 -23.31 0.83
C LYS A 131 0.59 -22.21 0.67
N ALA A 132 0.95 -21.16 -0.05
CA ALA A 132 0.08 -20.00 -0.25
C ALA A 132 -1.24 -20.35 -1.00
N PHE A 133 -1.26 -21.51 -1.69
CA PHE A 133 -2.40 -21.97 -2.46
C PHE A 133 -2.74 -23.43 -2.18
N GLU A 134 -4.02 -23.80 -2.37
CA GLU A 134 -4.57 -25.11 -2.02
C GLU A 134 -3.78 -26.29 -2.56
N GLU A 135 -3.30 -26.26 -3.79
CA GLU A 135 -2.46 -27.32 -4.38
C GLU A 135 -0.96 -27.11 -4.10
N GLY A 136 -0.65 -26.10 -3.39
CA GLY A 136 0.57 -25.93 -2.67
C GLY A 136 1.86 -26.01 -3.45
N THR A 137 1.95 -25.29 -4.50
CA THR A 137 3.15 -25.32 -5.34
C THR A 137 4.21 -24.33 -4.90
N THR A 138 3.87 -23.31 -4.08
CA THR A 138 4.79 -22.19 -3.83
C THR A 138 4.66 -21.59 -2.45
N LYS A 139 5.78 -21.45 -1.77
CA LYS A 139 5.93 -20.64 -0.57
C LYS A 139 6.14 -19.18 -0.94
N LEU A 140 5.80 -18.29 -0.01
CA LEU A 140 6.28 -16.92 -0.08
C LEU A 140 7.80 -16.90 0.10
N ASP A 141 8.48 -16.11 -0.70
CA ASP A 141 9.93 -15.94 -0.67
C ASP A 141 10.31 -14.63 0.02
N ARG A 142 11.31 -14.65 0.92
CA ARG A 142 11.73 -13.46 1.67
C ARG A 142 12.30 -12.39 0.74
N ALA A 143 13.12 -12.79 -0.23
CA ALA A 143 13.72 -11.84 -1.16
C ALA A 143 12.65 -11.19 -2.06
N ASP A 144 11.63 -11.96 -2.47
CA ASP A 144 10.48 -11.43 -3.19
C ASP A 144 9.69 -10.43 -2.33
N MET A 145 9.54 -10.67 -1.03
CA MET A 145 8.86 -9.72 -0.14
C MET A 145 9.66 -8.44 0.09
N GLU A 146 10.98 -8.50 0.18
CA GLU A 146 11.80 -7.28 0.23
C GLU A 146 11.72 -6.49 -1.08
N LYS A 147 11.71 -7.18 -2.22
CA LYS A 147 11.45 -6.54 -3.52
C LYS A 147 10.04 -5.93 -3.60
N ALA A 148 9.04 -6.58 -2.99
CA ALA A 148 7.68 -6.02 -2.91
C ALA A 148 7.67 -4.68 -2.16
N LYS A 149 8.39 -4.59 -1.03
CA LYS A 149 8.54 -3.34 -0.27
C LYS A 149 9.19 -2.25 -1.14
N ASP A 150 10.27 -2.57 -1.85
CA ASP A 150 10.97 -1.62 -2.71
C ASP A 150 10.05 -1.05 -3.80
N LEU A 151 9.31 -1.93 -4.49
CA LEU A 151 8.36 -1.51 -5.53
C LEU A 151 7.19 -0.68 -4.96
N PHE A 152 6.70 -1.05 -3.80
CA PHE A 152 5.62 -0.34 -3.12
C PHE A 152 6.08 1.04 -2.63
N TYR A 153 7.29 1.12 -2.06
CA TYR A 153 7.87 2.38 -1.60
C TYR A 153 8.17 3.33 -2.76
N ASP A 154 8.63 2.80 -3.91
CA ASP A 154 8.79 3.61 -5.13
C ASP A 154 7.48 4.27 -5.58
N ILE A 155 6.37 3.53 -5.54
CA ILE A 155 5.05 4.07 -5.92
C ILE A 155 4.63 5.21 -4.99
N PHE A 156 4.85 5.06 -3.68
CA PHE A 156 4.44 6.05 -2.69
C PHE A 156 5.47 7.15 -2.42
N GLY A 157 6.66 7.07 -3.01
CA GLY A 157 7.75 8.04 -2.74
C GLY A 157 8.26 7.96 -1.30
N TRP A 158 8.33 6.74 -0.74
CA TRP A 158 8.90 6.49 0.57
C TRP A 158 10.38 6.13 0.47
N ASP A 159 11.15 6.52 1.46
CA ASP A 159 12.56 6.12 1.56
C ASP A 159 12.69 4.60 1.71
N LYS A 160 13.48 3.97 0.85
CA LYS A 160 13.61 2.50 0.82
C LYS A 160 14.30 1.93 2.04
N THR A 161 15.10 2.71 2.72
CA THR A 161 15.85 2.25 3.91
C THR A 161 14.96 2.25 5.15
N THR A 162 14.16 3.30 5.29
CA THR A 162 13.35 3.52 6.50
C THR A 162 11.87 3.26 6.31
N GLY A 163 11.37 3.34 5.07
CA GLY A 163 9.93 3.29 4.78
C GLY A 163 9.18 4.57 5.16
N VAL A 164 9.87 5.65 5.48
CA VAL A 164 9.26 6.95 5.82
C VAL A 164 8.97 7.75 4.55
N PRO A 165 7.85 8.47 4.44
CA PRO A 165 7.61 9.37 3.32
C PRO A 165 8.71 10.40 3.18
N THR A 166 9.21 10.64 1.97
CA THR A 166 10.20 11.70 1.75
C THR A 166 9.57 13.08 1.92
N ARG A 167 10.39 14.10 2.23
CA ARG A 167 9.93 15.51 2.27
C ARG A 167 9.25 15.91 0.96
N GLU A 168 9.90 15.61 -0.18
CA GLU A 168 9.36 15.90 -1.50
C GLU A 168 7.95 15.30 -1.71
N THR A 169 7.77 14.07 -1.27
CA THR A 169 6.46 13.39 -1.35
C THR A 169 5.41 14.09 -0.49
N LEU A 170 5.73 14.43 0.75
CA LEU A 170 4.78 15.13 1.62
C LEU A 170 4.42 16.52 1.08
N GLU A 171 5.39 17.29 0.59
CA GLU A 171 5.16 18.61 -0.02
C GLU A 171 4.27 18.51 -1.29
N LYS A 172 4.45 17.47 -2.10
CA LYS A 172 3.58 17.19 -3.28
C LYS A 172 2.10 17.08 -2.92
N PHE A 173 1.79 16.59 -1.71
CA PHE A 173 0.42 16.41 -1.23
C PHE A 173 -0.03 17.50 -0.23
N ASP A 174 0.60 18.67 -0.23
CA ASP A 174 0.30 19.77 0.71
C ASP A 174 0.39 19.33 2.19
N LEU A 175 1.38 18.52 2.52
CA LEU A 175 1.69 18.03 3.86
C LEU A 175 3.07 18.50 4.34
N GLY A 176 3.50 19.68 3.89
CA GLY A 176 4.82 20.24 4.24
C GLY A 176 5.02 20.47 5.75
N ASP A 177 3.98 20.85 6.46
CA ASP A 177 3.97 20.98 7.92
C ASP A 177 4.25 19.62 8.62
N MET A 178 3.77 18.51 8.07
CA MET A 178 4.13 17.17 8.56
C MET A 178 5.60 16.83 8.27
N ALA A 179 6.12 17.24 7.11
CA ALA A 179 7.53 17.07 6.80
C ALA A 179 8.42 17.84 7.78
N ASP A 180 8.01 19.06 8.14
CA ASP A 180 8.70 19.88 9.14
C ASP A 180 8.68 19.25 10.55
N ASP A 181 7.55 18.62 10.93
CA ASP A 181 7.46 17.88 12.21
C ASP A 181 8.34 16.62 12.20
N LEU A 182 8.42 15.88 11.10
CA LEU A 182 9.33 14.73 10.96
C LEU A 182 10.80 15.17 11.08
N GLU A 183 11.18 16.27 10.44
CA GLU A 183 12.54 16.82 10.51
C GLU A 183 12.86 17.30 11.92
N ALA A 184 11.98 18.07 12.54
CA ALA A 184 12.17 18.56 13.91
C ALA A 184 12.34 17.44 14.94
N ARG A 185 11.82 16.25 14.65
CA ARG A 185 12.00 15.03 15.48
C ARG A 185 13.26 14.24 15.10
N GLY A 186 14.02 14.65 14.11
CA GLY A 186 15.21 13.92 13.61
C GLY A 186 14.86 12.58 12.95
N ILE A 187 13.63 12.42 12.42
CA ILE A 187 13.20 11.18 11.79
C ILE A 187 13.92 10.96 10.47
N TYR A 188 14.22 12.02 9.73
CA TYR A 188 14.98 11.93 8.47
C TYR A 188 16.48 11.67 8.67
N ASP A 189 17.00 11.93 9.85
CA ASP A 189 18.43 11.75 10.16
C ASP A 189 18.76 10.36 10.69
N GLN A 190 17.78 9.45 10.77
CA GLN A 190 18.00 8.12 11.30
C GLN A 190 18.81 7.28 10.31
N THR A 191 20.07 7.09 10.64
CA THR A 191 20.90 6.08 9.99
C THR A 191 20.34 4.69 10.32
N PRO A 192 20.30 3.74 9.37
CA PRO A 192 19.94 2.37 9.68
C PRO A 192 20.79 1.88 10.84
N ALA A 193 20.16 1.22 11.83
CA ALA A 193 20.93 0.50 12.83
C ALA A 193 21.86 -0.47 12.09
N GLU A 194 23.16 -0.36 12.29
CA GLU A 194 24.11 -1.35 11.80
C GLU A 194 23.60 -2.72 12.23
N GLU A 195 23.54 -3.65 11.27
CA GLU A 195 23.23 -5.05 11.57
C GLU A 195 24.12 -5.48 12.74
N THR A 196 23.53 -5.55 13.91
CA THR A 196 24.20 -6.17 15.05
C THR A 196 24.29 -7.64 14.67
N ALA A 197 25.44 -8.03 14.12
CA ALA A 197 25.75 -9.39 13.79
C ALA A 197 25.40 -10.26 14.99
N ALA A 198 24.42 -11.15 14.79
CA ALA A 198 24.08 -12.17 15.77
C ALA A 198 25.33 -13.01 16.03
N GLN A 199 25.86 -12.88 17.25
CA GLN A 199 26.77 -13.87 17.84
C GLN A 199 25.98 -15.03 18.41
#